data_73d67504c22a7947afc6a786b572aad0
#
_entry.id   73d67504c22a7947afc6a786b572aad0
#
_cell.length_a   1.000
_cell.length_b   1.000
_cell.length_c   1.000
_cell.angle_alpha   90.00
_cell.angle_beta   90.00
_cell.angle_gamma   90.00
#
_symmetry.space_group_name_H-M   'P 1'
#
loop_
_entity.id
_entity.type
_entity.pdbx_description
1 polymer ?
#
loop_
_entity_poly.entity_id
_entity_poly.type
_entity_poly.pdbx_seq_one_letter_code
_entity_poly.pdbx_strand_id
1 'polypeptide(L)'
;MKLLSVIVPCYNEEEVLPLLYPALEDVMGRLSRFDCELLVVNDGSRDGTLQVLRQLAMQDSRVHVLSLSRNFGKEAAMYDGVCHARGDYVAVMAADMQEPHPL
;
A
#
# COMPACT_ATOMS: atom_id res chain seq x y z
N MET A 1 13.25 -4.12 -17.05
CA MET A 1 12.61 -5.07 -16.13
C MET A 1 11.11 -4.82 -16.08
N LYS A 2 10.37 -5.85 -15.74
CA LYS A 2 8.93 -5.68 -15.56
C LYS A 2 8.65 -4.90 -14.29
N LEU A 3 7.57 -4.14 -14.31
CA LEU A 3 7.11 -3.38 -13.16
C LEU A 3 6.03 -4.14 -12.42
N LEU A 4 6.19 -4.27 -11.10
CA LEU A 4 5.20 -4.86 -10.22
C LEU A 4 4.55 -3.74 -9.41
N SER A 5 3.23 -3.64 -9.49
CA SER A 5 2.47 -2.70 -8.67
C SER A 5 1.94 -3.44 -7.45
N VAL A 6 2.34 -2.99 -6.27
CA VAL A 6 1.87 -3.54 -5.01
C VAL A 6 0.85 -2.58 -4.43
N ILE A 7 -0.37 -3.04 -4.25
CA ILE A 7 -1.48 -2.22 -3.78
C ILE A 7 -1.75 -2.55 -2.32
N VAL A 8 -1.74 -1.52 -1.48
CA VAL A 8 -1.95 -1.68 -0.04
C VAL A 8 -3.07 -0.76 0.40
N PRO A 9 -4.29 -1.28 0.58
CA PRO A 9 -5.38 -0.48 1.12
C PRO A 9 -5.13 -0.23 2.60
N CYS A 10 -5.33 1.02 3.04
CA CYS A 10 -5.12 1.41 4.43
C CYS A 10 -6.34 2.12 4.98
N TYR A 11 -6.75 1.74 6.19
CA TYR A 11 -7.80 2.45 6.89
C TYR A 11 -7.46 2.45 8.37
N ASN A 12 -7.18 3.64 8.92
CA ASN A 12 -6.82 3.81 10.33
C ASN A 12 -5.66 2.90 10.74
N GLU A 13 -4.57 2.95 9.96
CA GLU A 13 -3.41 2.10 10.15
C GLU A 13 -2.19 2.89 10.65
N GLU A 14 -2.43 4.03 11.28
CA GLU A 14 -1.35 4.91 11.71
C GLU A 14 -0.31 4.20 12.56
N GLU A 15 -0.75 3.35 13.47
CA GLU A 15 0.16 2.64 14.37
C GLU A 15 0.88 1.48 13.70
N VAL A 16 0.26 0.90 12.68
CA VAL A 16 0.79 -0.28 12.00
C VAL A 16 1.80 0.09 10.92
N LEU A 17 1.62 1.24 10.27
CA LEU A 17 2.44 1.63 9.14
C LEU A 17 3.94 1.66 9.42
N PRO A 18 4.42 2.16 10.58
CA PRO A 18 5.85 2.13 10.85
C PRO A 18 6.44 0.73 10.92
N LEU A 19 5.61 -0.27 11.20
CA LEU A 19 6.04 -1.67 11.21
C LEU A 19 5.87 -2.31 9.84
N LEU A 20 4.84 -1.91 9.13
CA LEU A 20 4.50 -2.49 7.83
C LEU A 20 5.50 -2.08 6.75
N TYR A 21 5.92 -0.82 6.73
CA TYR A 21 6.76 -0.31 5.66
C TYR A 21 8.10 -1.06 5.55
N PRO A 22 8.83 -1.31 6.64
CA PRO A 22 10.06 -2.11 6.54
C PRO A 22 9.82 -3.52 6.02
N ALA A 23 8.68 -4.12 6.38
CA ALA A 23 8.33 -5.44 5.87
C ALA A 23 8.08 -5.40 4.36
N LEU A 24 7.42 -4.35 3.87
CA LEU A 24 7.21 -4.17 2.44
C LEU A 24 8.51 -3.94 1.70
N GLU A 25 9.42 -3.15 2.27
CA GLU A 25 10.73 -2.94 1.69
C GLU A 25 11.49 -4.25 1.54
N ASP A 26 11.43 -5.09 2.56
CA ASP A 26 12.09 -6.38 2.53
C ASP A 26 11.53 -7.26 1.41
N VAL A 27 10.22 -7.31 1.29
CA VAL A 27 9.56 -8.08 0.23
C VAL A 27 9.96 -7.57 -1.14
N MET A 28 9.93 -6.25 -1.34
CA MET A 28 10.30 -5.67 -2.62
C MET A 28 11.77 -5.91 -2.95
N GLY A 29 12.64 -5.91 -1.93
CA GLY A 29 14.05 -6.22 -2.13
C GLY A 29 14.30 -7.65 -2.57
N ARG A 30 13.46 -8.58 -2.12
CA ARG A 30 13.57 -9.98 -2.53
C ARG A 30 13.07 -10.21 -3.95
N LEU A 31 12.29 -9.28 -4.48
CA LEU A 31 11.76 -9.38 -5.84
C LEU A 31 12.65 -8.61 -6.81
N SER A 32 13.95 -8.91 -6.78
CA SER A 32 14.95 -8.15 -7.52
C SER A 32 14.80 -8.21 -9.03
N ARG A 33 13.97 -9.11 -9.54
CA ARG A 33 13.69 -9.21 -10.97
C ARG A 33 12.66 -8.20 -11.45
N PHE A 34 12.08 -7.46 -10.52
CA PHE A 34 11.04 -6.48 -10.82
C PHE A 34 11.45 -5.12 -10.34
N ASP A 35 11.07 -4.10 -11.09
CA ASP A 35 10.91 -2.78 -10.51
C ASP A 35 9.59 -2.79 -9.76
N CYS A 36 9.51 -2.07 -8.67
CA CYS A 36 8.29 -2.06 -7.86
C CYS A 36 7.78 -0.64 -7.68
N GLU A 37 6.47 -0.49 -7.74
CA GLU A 37 5.80 0.69 -7.24
C GLU A 37 4.84 0.26 -6.14
N LEU A 38 4.71 1.08 -5.12
CA LEU A 38 3.84 0.80 -3.98
C LEU A 38 2.70 1.81 -4.01
N LEU A 39 1.49 1.31 -4.23
CA LEU A 39 0.30 2.15 -4.26
C LEU A 39 -0.44 1.97 -2.95
N VAL A 40 -0.29 2.93 -2.06
CA VAL A 40 -0.99 2.90 -0.77
C VAL A 40 -2.26 3.72 -0.90
N VAL A 41 -3.39 3.07 -0.69
CA VAL A 41 -4.69 3.70 -0.86
C VAL A 41 -5.26 4.00 0.52
N ASN A 42 -5.33 5.28 0.86
CA ASN A 42 -5.95 5.71 2.10
C ASN A 42 -7.46 5.73 1.91
N ASP A 43 -8.14 4.81 2.56
CA ASP A 43 -9.58 4.62 2.42
C ASP A 43 -10.34 5.48 3.43
N GLY A 44 -10.12 6.78 3.36
CA GLY A 44 -10.84 7.73 4.20
C GLY A 44 -10.51 7.63 5.68
N SER A 45 -9.25 7.40 6.03
CA SER A 45 -8.83 7.28 7.43
C SER A 45 -9.13 8.54 8.23
N ARG A 46 -9.48 8.36 9.48
CA ARG A 46 -9.77 9.45 10.41
C ARG A 46 -8.59 9.77 11.32
N ASP A 47 -7.60 8.90 11.38
CA ASP A 47 -6.40 9.11 12.19
C ASP A 47 -5.29 9.73 11.36
N GLY A 48 -4.04 9.62 11.79
CA GLY A 48 -2.89 10.16 11.11
C GLY A 48 -2.35 9.32 9.97
N THR A 49 -3.10 8.32 9.50
CA THR A 49 -2.66 7.42 8.43
C THR A 49 -2.18 8.19 7.20
N LEU A 50 -2.98 9.14 6.71
CA LEU A 50 -2.63 9.86 5.49
C LEU A 50 -1.31 10.63 5.64
N GLN A 51 -1.09 11.24 6.80
CA GLN A 51 0.13 11.98 7.06
C GLN A 51 1.35 11.06 7.04
N VAL A 52 1.23 9.88 7.65
CA VAL A 52 2.30 8.89 7.65
C VAL A 52 2.60 8.44 6.22
N LEU A 53 1.57 8.16 5.45
CA LEU A 53 1.75 7.74 4.06
C LEU A 53 2.44 8.82 3.22
N ARG A 54 2.06 10.07 3.41
CA ARG A 54 2.69 11.17 2.70
C ARG A 54 4.17 11.31 3.04
N GLN A 55 4.52 11.09 4.30
CA GLN A 55 5.92 11.12 4.72
C GLN A 55 6.70 9.99 4.05
N LEU A 56 6.11 8.80 3.99
CA LEU A 56 6.76 7.68 3.30
C LEU A 56 6.98 7.97 1.82
N ALA A 57 5.99 8.59 1.17
CA ALA A 57 6.11 8.94 -0.24
C ALA A 57 7.21 9.98 -0.48
N MET A 58 7.44 10.85 0.48
CA MET A 58 8.53 11.82 0.38
C MET A 58 9.91 11.17 0.52
N GLN A 59 9.99 10.08 1.25
CA GLN A 59 11.25 9.39 1.51
C GLN A 59 11.57 8.32 0.46
N ASP A 60 10.54 7.78 -0.18
CA ASP A 60 10.70 6.67 -1.12
C ASP A 60 9.89 6.97 -2.37
N SER A 61 10.59 7.20 -3.48
CA SER A 61 9.94 7.58 -4.73
C SER A 61 9.07 6.46 -5.32
N ARG A 62 9.21 5.23 -4.83
CA ARG A 62 8.36 4.13 -5.27
C ARG A 62 6.97 4.19 -4.66
N VAL A 63 6.80 4.95 -3.59
CA VAL A 63 5.54 5.04 -2.85
C VAL A 63 4.66 6.11 -3.46
N HIS A 64 3.46 5.73 -3.86
CA HIS A 64 2.44 6.64 -4.38
C HIS A 64 1.21 6.53 -3.51
N VAL A 65 0.69 7.68 -3.09
CA VAL A 65 -0.45 7.73 -2.17
C VAL A 65 -1.70 8.11 -2.95
N LEU A 66 -2.73 7.28 -2.82
CA LEU A 66 -4.06 7.60 -3.31
C LEU A 66 -4.96 7.79 -2.10
N SER A 67 -5.75 8.84 -2.08
CA SER A 67 -6.59 9.14 -0.93
C SER A 67 -8.03 9.29 -1.36
N LEU A 68 -8.89 8.45 -0.80
CA LEU A 68 -10.32 8.52 -1.04
C LEU A 68 -10.93 9.55 -0.09
N SER A 69 -12.00 10.20 -0.54
CA SER A 69 -12.63 11.27 0.22
C SER A 69 -13.35 10.80 1.48
N ARG A 70 -13.64 9.51 1.55
CA ARG A 70 -14.28 8.89 2.72
C ARG A 70 -14.02 7.39 2.67
N ASN A 71 -14.42 6.69 3.72
CA ASN A 71 -14.30 5.23 3.73
C ASN A 71 -15.34 4.63 2.80
N PHE A 72 -14.86 4.00 1.74
CA PHE A 72 -15.71 3.29 0.78
C PHE A 72 -15.61 1.78 0.93
N GLY A 73 -14.71 1.30 1.78
CA GLY A 73 -14.49 -0.11 1.99
C GLY A 73 -13.24 -0.62 1.30
N LYS A 74 -12.72 -1.73 1.81
CA LYS A 74 -11.47 -2.31 1.34
C LYS A 74 -11.52 -2.68 -0.13
N GLU A 75 -12.65 -3.22 -0.60
CA GLU A 75 -12.75 -3.62 -1.99
C GLU A 75 -12.71 -2.43 -2.93
N ALA A 76 -13.38 -1.34 -2.56
CA ALA A 76 -13.34 -0.12 -3.36
C ALA A 76 -11.93 0.46 -3.40
N ALA A 77 -11.22 0.43 -2.27
CA ALA A 77 -9.84 0.91 -2.20
C ALA A 77 -8.93 0.06 -3.07
N MET A 78 -9.07 -1.25 -3.04
CA MET A 78 -8.30 -2.14 -3.90
C MET A 78 -8.57 -1.85 -5.37
N TYR A 79 -9.84 -1.66 -5.72
CA TYR A 79 -10.20 -1.35 -7.10
C TYR A 79 -9.57 -0.04 -7.56
N ASP A 80 -9.61 0.98 -6.72
CA ASP A 80 -9.00 2.27 -7.05
C ASP A 80 -7.49 2.11 -7.29
N GLY A 81 -6.84 1.33 -6.44
CA GLY A 81 -5.41 1.04 -6.62
C GLY A 81 -5.14 0.33 -7.94
N VAL A 82 -5.94 -0.66 -8.28
CA VAL A 82 -5.79 -1.38 -9.55
C VAL A 82 -5.95 -0.43 -10.73
N CYS A 83 -6.91 0.49 -10.66
CA CYS A 83 -7.13 1.44 -11.73
C CYS A 83 -5.95 2.38 -11.95
N HIS A 84 -5.18 2.65 -10.91
CA HIS A 84 -4.02 3.54 -10.99
C HIS A 84 -2.70 2.78 -11.17
N ALA A 85 -2.73 1.46 -11.10
CA ALA A 85 -1.52 0.66 -11.24
C ALA A 85 -0.97 0.75 -12.65
N ARG A 86 0.35 0.92 -12.76
CA ARG A 86 1.02 1.00 -14.04
C ARG A 86 1.86 -0.24 -14.33
N GLY A 87 1.88 -1.16 -13.40
CA GLY A 87 2.74 -2.34 -13.50
C GLY A 87 2.26 -3.35 -14.52
N ASP A 88 3.21 -4.14 -14.98
CA ASP A 88 2.92 -5.31 -15.82
C ASP A 88 2.20 -6.39 -15.01
N TYR A 89 2.45 -6.39 -13.70
CA TYR A 89 1.83 -7.30 -12.74
C TYR A 89 1.32 -6.50 -11.56
N VAL A 90 0.26 -6.98 -10.94
CA VAL A 90 -0.35 -6.32 -9.78
C VAL A 90 -0.50 -7.34 -8.65
N ALA A 91 -0.07 -6.95 -7.46
CA ALA A 91 -0.29 -7.72 -6.25
C ALA A 91 -1.00 -6.85 -5.23
N VAL A 92 -1.86 -7.45 -4.41
CA VAL A 92 -2.55 -6.73 -3.35
C VAL A 92 -2.10 -7.31 -2.02
N MET A 93 -1.70 -6.44 -1.09
CA MET A 93 -1.29 -6.85 0.25
C MET A 93 -2.09 -6.08 1.27
N ALA A 94 -2.50 -6.76 2.33
CA ALA A 94 -3.22 -6.10 3.41
C ALA A 94 -2.24 -5.31 4.27
N ALA A 95 -2.65 -4.09 4.66
CA ALA A 95 -1.87 -3.30 5.60
C ALA A 95 -1.91 -3.91 7.00
N ASP A 96 -2.94 -4.70 7.26
CA ASP A 96 -3.14 -5.37 8.51
C ASP A 96 -2.06 -6.45 8.69
N MET A 97 -1.21 -6.28 9.67
CA MET A 97 -0.16 -7.24 9.97
C MET A 97 -0.62 -8.35 10.90
N GLN A 98 -1.91 -8.42 11.16
CA GLN A 98 -2.43 -9.50 11.95
C GLN A 98 -2.19 -10.84 11.26
N GLU A 99 -2.13 -11.87 12.07
CA GLU A 99 -1.94 -13.20 11.57
C GLU A 99 -2.90 -13.53 10.47
N PRO A 100 -2.44 -14.18 9.41
CA PRO A 100 -3.37 -14.73 8.45
C PRO A 100 -4.31 -15.62 9.23
N HIS A 101 -5.58 -15.45 8.96
CA HIS A 101 -6.56 -16.25 9.64
C HIS A 101 -6.34 -17.72 9.30
N PRO A 102 -6.25 -18.56 10.30
CA PRO A 102 -6.22 -19.98 10.02
C PRO A 102 -7.54 -20.34 9.34
N LEU A 103 -7.41 -20.91 8.23
CA LEU A 103 -8.59 -21.30 7.47
C LEU A 103 -9.00 -22.71 7.80
#